data_5a5167e2c28ddb35c08bbd2ee7ffbb6e
#
_entry.id   5a5167e2c28ddb35c08bbd2ee7ffbb6e
#
_cell.length_a   1.000
_cell.length_b   1.000
_cell.length_c   1.000
_cell.angle_alpha   90.00
_cell.angle_beta   90.00
_cell.angle_gamma   90.00
#
_symmetry.space_group_name_H-M   'P 1'
#
loop_
_entity.id
_entity.type
_entity.pdbx_description
1 polymer ?
#
loop_
_entity_poly.entity_id
_entity_poly.type
_entity_poly.pdbx_seq_one_letter_code
_entity_poly.pdbx_strand_id
1 'polypeptide(L)'
;MSDPVGNLRYCFMPLIAYIVDTPEQSLLACTGPKASPVSTATHKQFGDPFPHPPRTPTKTLGDIQLARSRADPDDFEEFLKVVKRLFLNGVFMPFWRDWLLSNPSIFFKPEVLHHIHRFFLGSRPLVVHCCSHTG
;
A
#
# COMPACT_ATOMS: atom_id res chain seq x y z
N MET A 1 8.72 -17.84 23.46
CA MET A 1 8.06 -17.54 24.78
C MET A 1 7.83 -18.85 25.50
N SER A 2 7.97 -18.89 26.81
CA SER A 2 7.54 -20.04 27.62
C SER A 2 6.12 -19.80 28.14
N ASP A 3 5.31 -20.87 28.19
CA ASP A 3 4.00 -20.82 28.83
C ASP A 3 4.15 -20.98 30.37
N PRO A 4 3.08 -20.76 31.16
CA PRO A 4 3.15 -20.89 32.61
C PRO A 4 3.57 -22.28 33.10
N VAL A 5 3.50 -23.30 32.26
CA VAL A 5 3.89 -24.69 32.55
C VAL A 5 5.34 -24.99 32.15
N GLY A 6 6.05 -24.00 31.57
CA GLY A 6 7.45 -24.11 31.18
C GLY A 6 7.72 -24.65 29.77
N ASN A 7 6.69 -24.89 28.94
CA ASN A 7 6.89 -25.32 27.55
C ASN A 7 7.32 -24.14 26.67
N LEU A 8 8.29 -24.40 25.79
CA LEU A 8 8.67 -23.44 24.74
C LEU A 8 7.62 -23.44 23.63
N ARG A 9 7.13 -22.25 23.28
CA ARG A 9 6.16 -22.05 22.18
C ARG A 9 6.70 -21.06 21.17
N TYR A 10 6.54 -21.39 19.90
CA TYR A 10 6.71 -20.42 18.83
C TYR A 10 5.43 -19.57 18.71
N CYS A 11 5.57 -18.27 18.92
CA CYS A 11 4.45 -17.34 18.76
C CYS A 11 4.66 -16.51 17.48
N PHE A 12 3.69 -16.57 16.59
CA PHE A 12 3.64 -15.71 15.41
C PHE A 12 2.66 -14.58 15.69
N MET A 13 3.13 -13.35 15.52
CA MET A 13 2.30 -12.14 15.69
C MET A 13 2.10 -11.50 14.33
N PRO A 14 1.00 -11.78 13.62
CA PRO A 14 0.70 -11.09 12.37
C PRO A 14 0.35 -9.62 12.64
N LEU A 15 0.78 -8.72 11.75
CA LEU A 15 0.29 -7.35 11.75
C LEU A 15 -1.11 -7.33 11.14
N ILE A 16 -2.13 -7.09 11.98
CA ILE A 16 -3.53 -7.16 11.58
C ILE A 16 -4.00 -5.84 10.97
N ALA A 17 -3.59 -4.72 11.55
CA ALA A 17 -3.98 -3.39 11.08
C ALA A 17 -2.90 -2.35 11.36
N TYR A 18 -2.70 -1.45 10.41
CA TYR A 18 -1.91 -0.25 10.54
C TYR A 18 -2.75 0.90 9.97
N ILE A 19 -3.22 1.78 10.85
CA ILE A 19 -4.15 2.86 10.49
C ILE A 19 -3.34 4.11 10.21
N VAL A 20 -3.39 4.57 8.97
CA VAL A 20 -2.58 5.69 8.48
C VAL A 20 -3.31 6.44 7.38
N ASP A 21 -2.88 7.66 7.12
CA ASP A 21 -3.35 8.43 5.98
C ASP A 21 -2.83 7.86 4.64
N THR A 22 -3.40 8.34 3.54
CA THR A 22 -3.05 7.82 2.19
C THR A 22 -1.59 8.06 1.81
N PRO A 23 -0.96 9.22 2.08
CA PRO A 23 0.46 9.44 1.83
C PRO A 23 1.35 8.46 2.57
N GLU A 24 1.09 8.23 3.86
CA GLU A 24 1.85 7.30 4.68
C GLU A 24 1.62 5.84 4.25
N GLN A 25 0.39 5.46 3.88
CA GLN A 25 0.13 4.16 3.26
C GLN A 25 0.99 3.92 2.03
N SER A 26 1.08 4.91 1.15
CA SER A 26 1.91 4.82 -0.06
C SER A 26 3.39 4.69 0.28
N LEU A 27 3.87 5.43 1.29
CA LEU A 27 5.25 5.35 1.75
C LEU A 27 5.57 3.95 2.28
N LEU A 28 4.75 3.43 3.17
CA LEU A 28 4.96 2.14 3.81
C LEU A 28 4.74 0.95 2.85
N ALA A 29 3.82 1.08 1.88
CA ALA A 29 3.61 0.10 0.82
C ALA A 29 4.69 0.13 -0.26
N CYS A 30 5.68 1.02 -0.17
CA CYS A 30 6.74 1.25 -1.14
C CYS A 30 6.22 1.68 -2.51
N THR A 31 5.06 2.33 -2.58
CA THR A 31 4.44 2.78 -3.82
C THR A 31 4.65 4.27 -4.07
N GLY A 32 4.81 4.63 -5.33
CA GLY A 32 4.83 6.03 -5.76
C GLY A 32 3.44 6.65 -5.76
N PRO A 33 3.33 8.00 -5.88
CA PRO A 33 2.06 8.73 -5.75
C PRO A 33 1.04 8.43 -6.85
N LYS A 34 1.44 7.74 -7.90
CA LYS A 34 0.59 7.35 -9.04
C LYS A 34 0.15 5.89 -9.01
N ALA A 35 0.32 5.22 -7.88
CA ALA A 35 -0.08 3.83 -7.67
C ALA A 35 -0.86 3.67 -6.38
N SER A 36 -1.76 2.69 -6.37
CA SER A 36 -2.49 2.33 -5.16
C SER A 36 -1.60 1.57 -4.16
N PRO A 37 -1.62 1.90 -2.87
CA PRO A 37 -0.90 1.15 -1.85
C PRO A 37 -1.51 -0.23 -1.57
N VAL A 38 -2.79 -0.43 -1.85
CA VAL A 38 -3.52 -1.66 -1.51
C VAL A 38 -3.86 -2.53 -2.72
N SER A 39 -3.85 -1.96 -3.93
CA SER A 39 -4.13 -2.69 -5.17
C SER A 39 -3.05 -2.47 -6.23
N THR A 40 -3.16 -3.18 -7.33
CA THR A 40 -2.25 -2.99 -8.49
C THR A 40 -2.64 -1.81 -9.37
N ALA A 41 -3.74 -1.10 -9.04
CA ALA A 41 -4.22 0.03 -9.82
C ALA A 41 -3.21 1.18 -9.86
N THR A 42 -3.13 1.80 -11.01
CA THR A 42 -2.37 3.03 -11.25
C THR A 42 -3.32 4.23 -11.40
N HIS A 43 -2.78 5.44 -11.40
CA HIS A 43 -3.58 6.67 -11.51
C HIS A 43 -4.52 6.72 -12.73
N LYS A 44 -4.24 5.95 -13.78
CA LYS A 44 -5.10 5.86 -14.97
C LYS A 44 -6.35 5.00 -14.74
N GLN A 45 -6.33 4.21 -13.69
CA GLN A 45 -7.35 3.23 -13.34
C GLN A 45 -8.11 3.64 -12.06
N PHE A 46 -7.75 4.78 -11.47
CA PHE A 46 -8.48 5.31 -10.33
C PHE A 46 -9.86 5.81 -10.79
N GLY A 47 -10.89 5.23 -10.21
CA GLY A 47 -12.29 5.49 -10.58
C GLY A 47 -12.91 4.44 -11.51
N ASP A 48 -12.18 3.40 -11.90
CA ASP A 48 -12.77 2.28 -12.61
C ASP A 48 -13.92 1.66 -11.79
N PRO A 49 -15.00 1.22 -12.44
CA PRO A 49 -16.18 0.66 -11.75
C PRO A 49 -15.96 -0.75 -11.19
N PHE A 50 -14.80 -1.34 -11.41
CA PHE A 50 -14.46 -2.70 -10.97
C PHE A 50 -13.21 -2.70 -10.08
N PRO A 51 -13.12 -3.65 -9.13
CA PRO A 51 -11.96 -3.77 -8.26
C PRO A 51 -10.74 -4.28 -9.02
N HIS A 52 -9.57 -3.69 -8.71
CA HIS A 52 -8.29 -4.18 -9.19
C HIS A 52 -7.70 -5.20 -8.22
N PRO A 53 -6.85 -6.13 -8.72
CA PRO A 53 -6.22 -7.13 -7.87
C PRO A 53 -5.46 -6.51 -6.70
N PRO A 54 -5.44 -7.15 -5.52
CA PRO A 54 -4.70 -6.66 -4.38
C PRO A 54 -3.20 -6.66 -4.67
N ARG A 55 -2.48 -5.69 -4.09
CA ARG A 55 -1.03 -5.61 -4.14
C ARG A 55 -0.42 -6.60 -3.16
N THR A 56 0.17 -7.67 -3.68
CA THR A 56 0.81 -8.68 -2.85
C THR A 56 2.23 -8.28 -2.44
N PRO A 57 2.74 -8.76 -1.29
CA PRO A 57 4.15 -8.59 -0.90
C PRO A 57 5.12 -9.07 -1.98
N THR A 58 4.86 -10.23 -2.55
CA THR A 58 5.67 -10.84 -3.62
C THR A 58 5.79 -9.92 -4.83
N LYS A 59 4.68 -9.29 -5.25
CA LYS A 59 4.68 -8.36 -6.38
C LYS A 59 5.55 -7.13 -6.07
N THR A 60 5.36 -6.52 -4.90
CA THR A 60 6.12 -5.32 -4.52
C THR A 60 7.61 -5.61 -4.35
N LEU A 61 7.95 -6.72 -3.67
CA LEU A 61 9.35 -7.12 -3.49
C LEU A 61 10.01 -7.49 -4.82
N GLY A 62 9.28 -8.14 -5.74
CA GLY A 62 9.76 -8.42 -7.09
C GLY A 62 10.04 -7.15 -7.89
N ASP A 63 9.17 -6.15 -7.82
CA ASP A 63 9.38 -4.86 -8.47
C ASP A 63 10.58 -4.10 -7.86
N ILE A 64 10.78 -4.16 -6.55
CA ILE A 64 11.94 -3.60 -5.86
C ILE A 64 13.23 -4.31 -6.31
N GLN A 65 13.21 -5.63 -6.37
CA GLN A 65 14.36 -6.41 -6.82
C GLN A 65 14.70 -6.12 -8.28
N LEU A 66 13.69 -5.97 -9.13
CA LEU A 66 13.87 -5.54 -10.51
C LEU A 66 14.48 -4.14 -10.61
N ALA A 67 14.07 -3.21 -9.75
CA ALA A 67 14.67 -1.88 -9.71
C ALA A 67 16.17 -1.95 -9.35
N ARG A 68 16.51 -2.72 -8.32
CA ARG A 68 17.89 -2.92 -7.86
C ARG A 68 18.78 -3.64 -8.88
N SER A 69 18.22 -4.48 -9.73
CA SER A 69 18.98 -5.13 -10.81
C SER A 69 19.28 -4.18 -11.98
N ARG A 70 18.55 -3.07 -12.09
CA ARG A 70 18.69 -2.08 -13.18
C ARG A 70 19.50 -0.86 -12.81
N ALA A 71 19.51 -0.51 -11.53
CA ALA A 71 20.25 0.63 -11.01
C ALA A 71 20.70 0.36 -9.58
N ASP A 72 21.88 0.85 -9.23
CA ASP A 72 22.41 0.76 -7.88
C ASP A 72 21.62 1.73 -6.97
N PRO A 73 21.12 1.30 -5.81
CA PRO A 73 20.52 2.19 -4.83
C PRO A 73 21.44 3.32 -4.35
N ASP A 74 22.76 3.12 -4.42
CA ASP A 74 23.76 4.13 -4.06
C ASP A 74 23.88 5.24 -5.12
N ASP A 75 23.54 4.96 -6.40
CA ASP A 75 23.31 5.99 -7.40
C ASP A 75 21.85 6.47 -7.34
N PHE A 76 21.62 7.39 -6.43
CA PHE A 76 20.28 7.87 -6.08
C PHE A 76 19.50 8.42 -7.28
N GLU A 77 20.15 9.16 -8.18
CA GLU A 77 19.45 9.79 -9.31
C GLU A 77 18.99 8.76 -10.34
N GLU A 78 19.86 7.81 -10.68
CA GLU A 78 19.51 6.76 -11.63
C GLU A 78 18.50 5.79 -11.04
N PHE A 79 18.72 5.40 -9.79
CA PHE A 79 17.77 4.56 -9.06
C PHE A 79 16.37 5.19 -8.99
N LEU A 80 16.25 6.50 -8.69
CA LEU A 80 14.96 7.19 -8.70
C LEU A 80 14.26 7.19 -10.06
N LYS A 81 15.00 7.26 -11.15
CA LYS A 81 14.40 7.15 -12.50
C LYS A 81 13.79 5.78 -12.74
N VAL A 82 14.47 4.73 -12.29
CA VAL A 82 14.00 3.35 -12.44
C VAL A 82 12.78 3.08 -11.55
N VAL A 83 12.82 3.44 -10.26
CA VAL A 83 11.72 3.21 -9.33
C VAL A 83 10.46 3.98 -9.72
N LYS A 84 10.58 5.20 -10.23
CA LYS A 84 9.44 5.98 -10.76
C LYS A 84 8.74 5.29 -11.92
N ARG A 85 9.48 4.63 -12.81
CA ARG A 85 8.90 3.84 -13.93
C ARG A 85 8.14 2.61 -13.43
N LEU A 86 8.54 2.05 -12.31
CA LEU A 86 7.89 0.91 -11.66
C LEU A 86 6.81 1.33 -10.66
N PHE A 87 6.49 2.61 -10.58
CA PHE A 87 5.53 3.18 -9.62
C PHE A 87 5.91 2.91 -8.16
N LEU A 88 7.20 2.84 -7.86
CA LEU A 88 7.74 2.72 -6.51
C LEU A 88 8.17 4.10 -5.98
N ASN A 89 8.37 4.20 -4.66
CA ASN A 89 8.80 5.44 -3.99
C ASN A 89 10.30 5.52 -3.67
N GLY A 90 11.05 4.46 -3.95
CA GLY A 90 12.48 4.39 -3.68
C GLY A 90 12.86 3.66 -2.39
N VAL A 91 11.90 3.27 -1.56
CA VAL A 91 12.17 2.40 -0.41
C VAL A 91 12.51 0.99 -0.92
N PHE A 92 13.73 0.55 -0.68
CA PHE A 92 14.22 -0.74 -1.17
C PHE A 92 14.26 -1.83 -0.09
N MET A 93 14.04 -1.47 1.17
CA MET A 93 13.95 -2.40 2.29
C MET A 93 12.70 -2.11 3.13
N PRO A 94 11.52 -2.56 2.71
CA PRO A 94 10.30 -2.35 3.49
C PRO A 94 10.37 -3.11 4.82
N PHE A 95 9.87 -2.48 5.90
CA PHE A 95 9.90 -3.04 7.25
C PHE A 95 9.14 -4.37 7.38
N TRP A 96 8.09 -4.53 6.58
CA TRP A 96 7.24 -5.72 6.58
C TRP A 96 7.82 -6.90 5.77
N ARG A 97 8.95 -6.71 5.07
CA ARG A 97 9.55 -7.72 4.18
C ARG A 97 9.78 -9.06 4.87
N ASP A 98 10.32 -9.01 6.07
CA ASP A 98 10.73 -10.20 6.83
C ASP A 98 9.68 -10.62 7.87
N TRP A 99 8.51 -9.99 7.87
CA TRP A 99 7.43 -10.33 8.78
C TRP A 99 6.56 -11.43 8.18
N LEU A 100 6.56 -12.56 8.86
CA LEU A 100 5.72 -13.69 8.49
C LEU A 100 4.23 -13.28 8.52
N LEU A 101 3.47 -13.64 7.49
CA LEU A 101 2.04 -13.34 7.36
C LEU A 101 1.70 -11.84 7.21
N SER A 102 2.67 -10.96 6.97
CA SER A 102 2.36 -9.56 6.69
C SER A 102 2.00 -9.37 5.22
N ASN A 103 0.83 -8.81 4.99
CA ASN A 103 0.37 -8.42 3.66
C ASN A 103 -0.10 -6.97 3.69
N PRO A 104 0.62 -6.03 3.07
CA PRO A 104 0.28 -4.62 3.08
C PRO A 104 -1.15 -4.33 2.62
N SER A 105 -1.65 -5.03 1.62
CA SER A 105 -3.02 -4.83 1.12
C SER A 105 -4.10 -5.21 2.14
N ILE A 106 -3.75 -6.00 3.15
CA ILE A 106 -4.67 -6.45 4.20
C ILE A 106 -4.53 -5.57 5.45
N PHE A 107 -3.31 -5.30 5.91
CA PHE A 107 -3.11 -4.60 7.17
C PHE A 107 -3.20 -3.06 7.07
N PHE A 108 -2.95 -2.46 5.90
CA PHE A 108 -3.18 -1.02 5.75
C PHE A 108 -4.67 -0.71 5.78
N LYS A 109 -5.06 0.12 6.73
CA LYS A 109 -6.43 0.62 6.87
C LYS A 109 -6.43 2.13 6.74
N PRO A 110 -7.39 2.70 6.00
CA PRO A 110 -7.51 4.15 5.89
C PRO A 110 -7.86 4.75 7.23
N GLU A 111 -7.29 5.91 7.52
CA GLU A 111 -7.69 6.70 8.67
C GLU A 111 -9.07 7.30 8.43
N VAL A 112 -10.03 6.89 9.24
CA VAL A 112 -11.43 7.28 9.10
C VAL A 112 -11.61 8.79 9.28
N LEU A 113 -10.87 9.41 10.20
CA LEU A 113 -10.98 10.84 10.48
C LEU A 113 -10.60 11.70 9.28
N HIS A 114 -9.47 11.42 8.62
CA HIS A 114 -9.06 12.14 7.41
C HIS A 114 -10.02 11.93 6.24
N HIS A 115 -10.58 10.73 6.09
CA HIS A 115 -11.55 10.45 5.06
C HIS A 115 -12.87 11.19 5.30
N ILE A 116 -13.38 11.15 6.53
CA ILE A 116 -14.60 11.86 6.93
C ILE A 116 -14.38 13.38 6.84
N HIS A 117 -13.27 13.88 7.37
CA HIS A 117 -12.95 15.31 7.35
C HIS A 117 -12.81 15.85 5.92
N ARG A 118 -12.13 15.14 5.04
CA ARG A 118 -12.05 15.50 3.62
C ARG A 118 -13.40 15.45 2.93
N PHE A 119 -14.23 14.46 3.27
CA PHE A 119 -15.56 14.33 2.68
C PHE A 119 -16.51 15.46 3.11
N PHE A 120 -16.47 15.86 4.38
CA PHE A 120 -17.40 16.88 4.91
C PHE A 120 -16.88 18.33 4.84
N LEU A 121 -15.58 18.57 4.91
CA LEU A 121 -15.01 19.91 4.98
C LEU A 121 -14.25 20.36 3.73
N GLY A 122 -13.89 19.45 2.85
CA GLY A 122 -13.06 19.72 1.66
C GLY A 122 -13.78 19.62 0.33
N SER A 123 -15.04 19.30 0.29
CA SER A 123 -15.75 19.04 -0.95
C SER A 123 -16.62 20.21 -1.37
N ARG A 124 -16.31 20.80 -2.49
CA ARG A 124 -17.38 21.09 -3.45
C ARG A 124 -18.25 19.84 -3.58
N PRO A 125 -19.59 19.93 -3.58
CA PRO A 125 -20.45 18.76 -3.64
C PRO A 125 -20.06 17.93 -4.86
N LEU A 126 -19.50 16.74 -4.63
CA LEU A 126 -19.52 15.68 -5.61
C LEU A 126 -21.00 15.39 -5.82
N VAL A 127 -21.54 15.85 -6.94
CA VAL A 127 -22.87 15.46 -7.40
C VAL A 127 -22.79 13.96 -7.65
N VAL A 128 -23.19 13.19 -6.64
CA VAL A 128 -23.48 11.77 -6.80
C VAL A 128 -24.68 11.72 -7.71
N HIS A 129 -24.47 11.51 -9.01
CA HIS A 129 -25.53 11.11 -9.91
C HIS A 129 -26.01 9.73 -9.46
N CYS A 130 -26.95 9.71 -8.54
CA CYS A 130 -27.83 8.58 -8.36
C CYS A 130 -28.62 8.45 -9.66
N CYS A 131 -28.24 7.48 -10.50
CA CYS A 131 -29.09 7.02 -11.57
C CYS A 131 -30.35 6.41 -10.95
N SER A 132 -31.38 7.24 -10.76
CA SER A 132 -32.73 6.78 -10.54
C SER A 132 -33.22 6.15 -11.84
N HIS A 133 -33.17 4.85 -11.94
CA HIS A 133 -34.00 4.13 -12.87
C HIS A 133 -35.45 4.26 -12.41
N THR A 134 -36.18 5.14 -13.07
CA THR A 134 -37.65 5.13 -13.06
C THR A 134 -38.14 4.57 -14.37
N GLY A 135 -39.00 3.54 -14.26
CA GLY A 135 -39.99 3.14 -15.26
C GLY A 135 -39.56 2.19 -16.33
#